data_c694adabdbb44a749eedb7a612cc8aba
#
_entry.id   c694adabdbb44a749eedb7a612cc8aba
#
_cell.length_a   1.000
_cell.length_b   1.000
_cell.length_c   1.000
_cell.angle_alpha   90.00
_cell.angle_beta   90.00
_cell.angle_gamma   90.00
#
_symmetry.space_group_name_H-M   'P 1'
#
loop_
_entity.id
_entity.type
_entity.pdbx_description
1 polymer ?
#
loop_
_entity_poly.entity_id
_entity_poly.type
_entity_poly.pdbx_seq_one_letter_code
_entity_poly.pdbx_strand_id
1 'polypeptide(L)'
;MPITNTILQIKGISKTFETSLNEVDLSFVNVREYERTKHVHRLHPYLGKFIPQLVEVFLKHYFKKGDWILDPFLGSGTTLIEANVLGMHSVGIEISEFNCLIAKVKTQKYDIPLLEKEIKDILFKTKEYSNWLSKGQSQLTFLQDSFKKYKTNGEYLNTWLSDRALQEVLFYREQIKNYKYQDVLKIILSRATRSARLVSHYDLARPKKPIREKYYCIKHKRICEPINEAMKFINRYSWDTIRRIKEFDEIRTDAIMEIIQGDSREVDFSKVKDYKSGKFDGIFTSPPYVGLIDYHDQHRYAYELFGFDDNRFKEIGSASKGRSREAKEEYKKDIIAVFQNMNRFLKPKAKIFVVVNDRDNLYPEVAAACGYKIEKIYHRPVLMRTERDNARFSESIYYFIKHF
;
A
#
# COMPACT_ATOMS: atom_id res chain seq x y z
N MET A 1 31.45 -0.44 19.20
CA MET A 1 30.52 0.49 19.85
C MET A 1 29.16 -0.17 19.85
N PRO A 2 28.49 -0.40 20.97
CA PRO A 2 27.22 -1.09 21.02
C PRO A 2 26.14 -0.22 20.41
N ILE A 3 25.34 -0.84 19.53
CA ILE A 3 24.12 -0.25 18.96
C ILE A 3 23.12 -0.16 20.09
N THR A 4 23.00 1.04 20.64
CA THR A 4 22.00 1.36 21.64
C THR A 4 20.60 1.15 21.05
N ASN A 5 19.82 0.31 21.71
CA ASN A 5 18.38 0.14 21.56
C ASN A 5 17.68 1.50 21.59
N THR A 6 17.50 2.12 20.46
CA THR A 6 16.57 3.22 20.29
C THR A 6 15.19 2.61 20.00
N ILE A 7 14.58 2.04 21.06
CA ILE A 7 13.12 2.01 21.15
C ILE A 7 12.73 3.49 21.12
N LEU A 8 12.27 3.95 19.96
CA LEU A 8 11.77 5.29 19.81
C LEU A 8 10.57 5.46 20.74
N GLN A 9 10.87 5.91 21.95
CA GLN A 9 9.91 6.63 22.76
C GLN A 9 9.49 7.84 21.91
N ILE A 10 8.33 7.76 21.29
CA ILE A 10 7.61 8.95 20.88
C ILE A 10 7.39 9.71 22.19
N LYS A 11 8.22 10.75 22.41
CA LYS A 11 8.09 11.60 23.59
C LYS A 11 6.66 12.12 23.64
N GLY A 12 5.83 11.56 24.51
CA GLY A 12 4.43 11.90 24.69
C GLY A 12 3.45 10.72 24.76
N ILE A 13 3.78 9.51 24.26
CA ILE A 13 2.84 8.36 24.26
C ILE A 13 3.25 7.26 25.27
N SER A 14 4.41 7.38 25.92
CA SER A 14 4.95 6.37 26.87
C SER A 14 4.59 6.59 28.32
N LYS A 15 3.59 7.40 28.65
CA LYS A 15 3.08 7.49 30.03
C LYS A 15 1.59 7.19 30.03
N THR A 16 1.25 6.05 30.63
CA THR A 16 -0.09 5.62 31.07
C THR A 16 -1.25 5.84 30.11
N PHE A 17 -1.91 4.75 29.74
CA PHE A 17 -3.10 4.64 28.88
C PHE A 17 -4.36 5.35 29.42
N GLU A 18 -4.22 6.45 30.13
CA GLU A 18 -5.32 7.29 30.65
C GLU A 18 -5.49 8.62 29.88
N THR A 19 -4.62 8.91 28.90
CA THR A 19 -4.82 10.10 28.08
C THR A 19 -6.03 9.86 27.18
N SER A 20 -7.08 10.64 27.38
CA SER A 20 -8.27 10.65 26.51
C SER A 20 -7.81 10.83 25.06
N LEU A 21 -8.35 10.05 24.12
CA LEU A 21 -8.03 10.19 22.68
C LEU A 21 -8.29 11.62 22.17
N ASN A 22 -9.06 12.43 22.92
CA ASN A 22 -9.29 13.84 22.66
C ASN A 22 -8.04 14.72 22.83
N GLU A 23 -7.03 14.24 23.56
CA GLU A 23 -5.76 14.96 23.82
C GLU A 23 -4.66 14.55 22.85
N VAL A 24 -4.91 13.55 22.00
CA VAL A 24 -3.94 13.10 20.99
C VAL A 24 -3.99 14.01 19.77
N ASP A 25 -2.86 14.59 19.40
CA ASP A 25 -2.73 15.32 18.13
C ASP A 25 -2.80 14.36 16.94
N LEU A 26 -3.98 14.23 16.36
CA LEU A 26 -4.21 13.37 15.19
C LEU A 26 -3.60 13.92 13.90
N SER A 27 -3.03 15.11 13.88
CA SER A 27 -2.30 15.65 12.72
C SER A 27 -0.98 14.91 12.49
N PHE A 28 -0.36 14.41 13.56
CA PHE A 28 0.97 13.81 13.54
C PHE A 28 2.01 14.70 12.84
N VAL A 29 1.88 16.03 12.98
CA VAL A 29 2.76 17.01 12.30
C VAL A 29 4.23 16.83 12.71
N ASN A 30 4.47 16.44 13.96
CA ASN A 30 5.80 16.23 14.51
C ASN A 30 6.41 14.86 14.16
N VAL A 31 5.66 13.96 13.49
CA VAL A 31 6.16 12.64 13.07
C VAL A 31 6.87 12.77 11.73
N ARG A 32 8.16 12.45 11.71
CA ARG A 32 8.99 12.56 10.49
C ARG A 32 8.54 11.57 9.41
N GLU A 33 8.83 11.87 8.15
CA GLU A 33 8.39 11.04 7.01
C GLU A 33 8.90 9.59 7.09
N TYR A 34 10.12 9.35 7.58
CA TYR A 34 10.65 8.00 7.73
C TYR A 34 9.93 7.19 8.82
N GLU A 35 9.40 7.86 9.85
CA GLU A 35 8.60 7.25 10.92
C GLU A 35 7.17 6.96 10.44
N ARG A 36 6.58 7.85 9.61
CA ARG A 36 5.27 7.64 8.98
C ARG A 36 5.26 6.48 8.00
N THR A 37 6.44 6.09 7.52
CA THR A 37 6.64 4.98 6.59
C THR A 37 7.56 3.93 7.19
N LYS A 38 7.40 3.66 8.50
CA LYS A 38 8.20 2.68 9.25
C LYS A 38 8.14 1.27 8.58
N HIS A 39 9.18 0.48 8.74
CA HIS A 39 9.33 -0.90 8.27
C HIS A 39 8.59 -1.21 6.94
N VAL A 40 7.80 -2.27 6.85
CA VAL A 40 7.15 -2.74 5.61
C VAL A 40 6.12 -1.79 5.01
N HIS A 41 5.68 -0.73 5.73
CA HIS A 41 4.78 0.27 5.15
C HIS A 41 5.38 1.03 3.96
N ARG A 42 6.71 0.99 3.80
CA ARG A 42 7.43 1.66 2.70
C ARG A 42 7.76 0.75 1.52
N LEU A 43 7.41 -0.53 1.54
CA LEU A 43 7.78 -1.47 0.48
C LEU A 43 7.29 -1.05 -0.90
N HIS A 44 6.12 -0.42 -0.99
CA HIS A 44 5.62 0.16 -2.22
C HIS A 44 4.90 1.49 -1.98
N PRO A 45 5.08 2.52 -2.85
CA PRO A 45 4.28 3.73 -2.79
C PRO A 45 2.81 3.41 -3.09
N TYR A 46 1.94 3.84 -2.19
CA TYR A 46 0.50 3.67 -2.33
C TYR A 46 -0.18 5.00 -1.98
N LEU A 47 -0.97 5.56 -2.90
CA LEU A 47 -1.74 6.78 -2.65
C LEU A 47 -3.05 6.41 -1.95
N GLY A 48 -3.52 7.29 -1.07
CA GLY A 48 -4.79 7.07 -0.34
C GLY A 48 -4.68 6.21 0.92
N LYS A 49 -3.47 5.83 1.37
CA LYS A 49 -3.32 5.16 2.68
C LYS A 49 -3.27 6.17 3.81
N PHE A 50 -3.92 5.84 4.91
CA PHE A 50 -3.68 6.54 6.18
C PHE A 50 -2.29 6.18 6.75
N ILE A 51 -1.80 7.02 7.66
CA ILE A 51 -0.51 6.77 8.30
C ILE A 51 -0.64 5.67 9.36
N PRO A 52 0.40 4.82 9.54
CA PRO A 52 0.39 3.75 10.54
C PRO A 52 0.06 4.22 11.95
N GLN A 53 0.59 5.38 12.37
CA GLN A 53 0.37 5.94 13.70
C GLN A 53 -1.10 6.22 14.00
N LEU A 54 -1.89 6.58 12.99
CA LEU A 54 -3.33 6.76 13.17
C LEU A 54 -4.00 5.44 13.55
N VAL A 55 -3.71 4.38 12.80
CA VAL A 55 -4.24 3.03 13.06
C VAL A 55 -3.81 2.56 14.44
N GLU A 56 -2.51 2.67 14.75
CA GLU A 56 -1.92 2.27 16.01
C GLU A 56 -2.63 2.89 17.21
N VAL A 57 -2.86 4.21 17.19
CA VAL A 57 -3.51 4.95 18.29
C VAL A 57 -4.92 4.46 18.52
N PHE A 58 -5.73 4.30 17.46
CA PHE A 58 -7.11 3.83 17.61
C PHE A 58 -7.19 2.37 18.03
N LEU A 59 -6.36 1.49 17.46
CA LEU A 59 -6.35 0.08 17.85
C LEU A 59 -5.95 -0.09 19.30
N LYS A 60 -4.91 0.60 19.78
CA LYS A 60 -4.48 0.57 21.20
C LYS A 60 -5.57 1.04 22.15
N HIS A 61 -6.33 2.05 21.77
CA HIS A 61 -7.33 2.65 22.65
C HIS A 61 -8.63 1.84 22.72
N TYR A 62 -9.04 1.22 21.62
CA TYR A 62 -10.37 0.62 21.52
C TYR A 62 -10.38 -0.90 21.53
N PHE A 63 -9.26 -1.54 21.28
CA PHE A 63 -9.15 -2.99 21.17
C PHE A 63 -8.03 -3.53 22.05
N LYS A 64 -8.01 -4.84 22.24
CA LYS A 64 -7.03 -5.54 23.08
C LYS A 64 -6.36 -6.67 22.32
N LYS A 65 -5.24 -7.15 22.83
CA LYS A 65 -4.54 -8.33 22.30
C LYS A 65 -5.51 -9.51 22.17
N GLY A 66 -5.47 -10.19 21.03
CA GLY A 66 -6.33 -11.31 20.67
C GLY A 66 -7.67 -10.93 20.03
N ASP A 67 -8.05 -9.65 20.00
CA ASP A 67 -9.23 -9.22 19.24
C ASP A 67 -9.05 -9.45 17.73
N TRP A 68 -10.15 -9.63 17.02
CA TRP A 68 -10.21 -9.77 15.57
C TRP A 68 -10.66 -8.49 14.89
N ILE A 69 -9.81 -7.93 14.05
CA ILE A 69 -10.03 -6.68 13.33
C ILE A 69 -10.28 -6.96 11.85
N LEU A 70 -11.29 -6.34 11.28
CA LEU A 70 -11.61 -6.43 9.86
C LEU A 70 -11.30 -5.12 9.14
N ASP A 71 -10.69 -5.21 7.95
CA ASP A 71 -10.53 -4.09 7.02
C ASP A 71 -11.14 -4.44 5.66
N PRO A 72 -12.40 -4.05 5.39
CA PRO A 72 -13.07 -4.33 4.12
C PRO A 72 -12.53 -3.54 2.92
N PHE A 73 -11.61 -2.59 3.14
CA PHE A 73 -10.93 -1.82 2.10
C PHE A 73 -9.43 -1.82 2.35
N LEU A 74 -8.84 -3.02 2.36
CA LEU A 74 -7.49 -3.32 2.81
C LEU A 74 -6.41 -2.42 2.18
N GLY A 75 -6.55 -2.11 0.90
CA GLY A 75 -5.54 -1.38 0.14
C GLY A 75 -4.16 -2.02 0.26
N SER A 76 -3.22 -1.31 0.85
CA SER A 76 -1.85 -1.80 1.04
C SER A 76 -1.59 -2.50 2.39
N GLY A 77 -2.62 -2.81 3.18
CA GLY A 77 -2.52 -3.61 4.40
C GLY A 77 -2.07 -2.88 5.66
N THR A 78 -2.30 -1.58 5.78
CA THR A 78 -1.83 -0.82 6.96
C THR A 78 -2.49 -1.30 8.24
N THR A 79 -3.81 -1.53 8.22
CA THR A 79 -4.57 -2.03 9.38
C THR A 79 -4.04 -3.37 9.87
N LEU A 80 -3.78 -4.31 8.94
CA LEU A 80 -3.31 -5.65 9.31
C LEU A 80 -1.94 -5.62 9.99
N ILE A 81 -1.03 -4.80 9.47
CA ILE A 81 0.32 -4.67 10.02
C ILE A 81 0.29 -4.09 11.43
N GLU A 82 -0.46 -3.02 11.66
CA GLU A 82 -0.54 -2.39 12.98
C GLU A 82 -1.30 -3.29 13.99
N ALA A 83 -2.36 -3.98 13.55
CA ALA A 83 -3.05 -4.97 14.37
C ALA A 83 -2.11 -6.11 14.81
N ASN A 84 -1.30 -6.65 13.88
CA ASN A 84 -0.34 -7.70 14.20
C ASN A 84 0.70 -7.28 15.23
N VAL A 85 1.31 -6.09 15.06
CA VAL A 85 2.29 -5.56 16.03
C VAL A 85 1.68 -5.43 17.43
N LEU A 86 0.37 -5.16 17.52
CA LEU A 86 -0.37 -5.09 18.78
C LEU A 86 -0.90 -6.44 19.29
N GLY A 87 -0.60 -7.52 18.58
CA GLY A 87 -1.04 -8.88 18.95
C GLY A 87 -2.52 -9.12 18.69
N MET A 88 -3.15 -8.39 17.78
CA MET A 88 -4.52 -8.57 17.33
C MET A 88 -4.53 -9.34 16.01
N HIS A 89 -5.50 -10.24 15.85
CA HIS A 89 -5.75 -10.95 14.60
C HIS A 89 -6.45 -10.00 13.62
N SER A 90 -6.25 -10.20 12.33
CA SER A 90 -6.86 -9.33 11.34
C SER A 90 -7.13 -10.02 10.01
N VAL A 91 -8.19 -9.59 9.35
CA VAL A 91 -8.55 -9.99 8.00
C VAL A 91 -8.79 -8.74 7.16
N GLY A 92 -8.29 -8.73 5.94
CA GLY A 92 -8.51 -7.65 5.01
C GLY A 92 -9.03 -8.14 3.66
N ILE A 93 -9.90 -7.35 3.04
CA ILE A 93 -10.46 -7.63 1.72
C ILE A 93 -9.98 -6.58 0.74
N GLU A 94 -9.56 -7.00 -0.45
CA GLU A 94 -9.08 -6.11 -1.50
C GLU A 94 -9.44 -6.66 -2.88
N ILE A 95 -9.92 -5.80 -3.74
CA ILE A 95 -10.36 -6.19 -5.08
C ILE A 95 -9.20 -6.21 -6.08
N SER A 96 -8.22 -5.33 -5.89
CA SER A 96 -7.05 -5.19 -6.75
C SER A 96 -6.03 -6.30 -6.46
N GLU A 97 -5.73 -7.12 -7.47
CA GLU A 97 -4.73 -8.19 -7.36
C GLU A 97 -3.35 -7.63 -6.97
N PHE A 98 -2.98 -6.47 -7.51
CA PHE A 98 -1.71 -5.85 -7.17
C PHE A 98 -1.65 -5.33 -5.72
N ASN A 99 -2.75 -4.79 -5.20
CA ASN A 99 -2.81 -4.38 -3.80
C ASN A 99 -2.76 -5.59 -2.86
N CYS A 100 -3.45 -6.69 -3.22
CA CYS A 100 -3.32 -7.97 -2.52
C CYS A 100 -1.87 -8.45 -2.48
N LEU A 101 -1.14 -8.35 -3.60
CA LEU A 101 0.28 -8.68 -3.67
C LEU A 101 1.11 -7.80 -2.71
N ILE A 102 0.88 -6.48 -2.68
CA ILE A 102 1.57 -5.57 -1.76
C ILE A 102 1.30 -5.97 -0.31
N ALA A 103 0.05 -6.20 0.05
CA ALA A 103 -0.35 -6.59 1.39
C ALA A 103 0.23 -7.95 1.77
N LYS A 104 0.18 -8.94 0.89
CA LYS A 104 0.75 -10.29 1.09
C LYS A 104 2.24 -10.23 1.38
N VAL A 105 3.00 -9.48 0.59
CA VAL A 105 4.46 -9.31 0.82
C VAL A 105 4.75 -8.66 2.16
N LYS A 106 3.91 -7.77 2.64
CA LYS A 106 4.08 -7.14 3.96
C LYS A 106 3.74 -8.07 5.12
N THR A 107 2.77 -8.96 4.96
CA THR A 107 2.24 -9.80 6.05
C THR A 107 2.92 -11.15 6.15
N GLN A 108 3.53 -11.65 5.08
CA GLN A 108 4.17 -12.97 5.03
C GLN A 108 5.36 -13.07 5.99
N LYS A 109 5.58 -14.27 6.58
CA LYS A 109 6.82 -14.64 7.27
C LYS A 109 7.86 -15.13 6.26
N TYR A 110 9.12 -14.79 6.49
CA TYR A 110 10.23 -15.12 5.59
C TYR A 110 11.34 -15.89 6.31
N ASP A 111 11.96 -16.82 5.60
CA ASP A 111 13.32 -17.26 5.89
C ASP A 111 14.26 -16.14 5.42
N ILE A 112 14.66 -15.27 6.34
CA ILE A 112 15.43 -14.06 6.04
C ILE A 112 16.75 -14.34 5.32
N PRO A 113 17.59 -15.34 5.73
CA PRO A 113 18.78 -15.71 4.99
C PRO A 113 18.53 -16.10 3.54
N LEU A 114 17.51 -16.92 3.28
CA LEU A 114 17.13 -17.33 1.93
C LEU A 114 16.60 -16.16 1.10
N LEU A 115 15.73 -15.34 1.68
CA LEU A 115 15.20 -14.14 1.01
C LEU A 115 16.34 -13.21 0.58
N GLU A 116 17.29 -12.97 1.48
CA GLU A 116 18.43 -12.10 1.21
C GLU A 116 19.34 -12.66 0.11
N LYS A 117 19.57 -13.97 0.13
CA LYS A 117 20.33 -14.68 -0.91
C LYS A 117 19.66 -14.52 -2.29
N GLU A 118 18.35 -14.77 -2.37
CA GLU A 118 17.59 -14.68 -3.63
C GLU A 118 17.59 -13.26 -4.20
N ILE A 119 17.35 -12.24 -3.34
CA ILE A 119 17.39 -10.84 -3.78
C ILE A 119 18.78 -10.44 -4.28
N LYS A 120 19.86 -10.87 -3.61
CA LYS A 120 21.23 -10.57 -4.03
C LYS A 120 21.58 -11.25 -5.35
N ASP A 121 21.15 -12.48 -5.55
CA ASP A 121 21.44 -13.27 -6.76
C ASP A 121 20.74 -12.65 -7.99
N ILE A 122 19.45 -12.35 -7.91
CA ILE A 122 18.73 -11.71 -9.03
C ILE A 122 19.27 -10.30 -9.31
N LEU A 123 19.65 -9.56 -8.27
CA LEU A 123 20.28 -8.25 -8.39
C LEU A 123 21.61 -8.34 -9.15
N PHE A 124 22.45 -9.30 -8.79
CA PHE A 124 23.71 -9.54 -9.44
C PHE A 124 23.54 -9.90 -10.93
N LYS A 125 22.67 -10.86 -11.26
CA LYS A 125 22.35 -11.23 -12.64
C LYS A 125 21.85 -10.07 -13.46
N THR A 126 20.98 -9.24 -12.87
CA THR A 126 20.43 -8.05 -13.56
C THR A 126 21.51 -7.00 -13.80
N LYS A 127 22.46 -6.85 -12.89
CA LYS A 127 23.62 -5.95 -13.05
C LYS A 127 24.50 -6.40 -14.20
N GLU A 128 24.78 -7.71 -14.30
CA GLU A 128 25.56 -8.26 -15.41
C GLU A 128 24.86 -8.06 -16.76
N TYR A 129 23.54 -8.26 -16.80
CA TYR A 129 22.74 -7.95 -17.98
C TYR A 129 22.78 -6.45 -18.35
N SER A 130 22.66 -5.57 -17.39
CA SER A 130 22.77 -4.11 -17.61
C SER A 130 24.16 -3.70 -18.12
N ASN A 131 25.23 -4.34 -17.66
CA ASN A 131 26.59 -4.15 -18.16
C ASN A 131 26.71 -4.59 -19.62
N TRP A 132 26.17 -5.76 -19.94
CA TRP A 132 26.13 -6.26 -21.32
C TRP A 132 25.38 -5.32 -22.26
N LEU A 133 24.22 -4.79 -21.86
CA LEU A 133 23.46 -3.78 -22.63
C LEU A 133 24.28 -2.52 -22.91
N SER A 134 25.17 -2.13 -22.00
CA SER A 134 25.93 -0.86 -22.10
C SER A 134 27.22 -1.01 -22.87
N LYS A 135 27.93 -2.13 -22.71
CA LYS A 135 29.30 -2.34 -23.18
C LYS A 135 29.44 -3.50 -24.18
N GLY A 136 28.37 -4.24 -24.45
CA GLY A 136 28.41 -5.45 -25.27
C GLY A 136 29.16 -6.61 -24.61
N GLN A 137 29.53 -6.48 -23.35
CA GLN A 137 30.33 -7.50 -22.61
C GLN A 137 29.77 -7.68 -21.20
N SER A 138 29.73 -8.93 -20.74
CA SER A 138 29.50 -9.31 -19.34
C SER A 138 30.84 -9.64 -18.67
N GLN A 139 30.96 -9.39 -17.37
CA GLN A 139 32.12 -9.83 -16.58
C GLN A 139 32.17 -11.37 -16.43
N LEU A 140 31.00 -12.03 -16.58
CA LEU A 140 30.87 -13.48 -16.52
C LEU A 140 30.62 -14.04 -17.93
N THR A 141 31.64 -14.58 -18.55
CA THR A 141 31.60 -15.13 -19.92
C THR A 141 30.49 -16.16 -20.11
N PHE A 142 30.26 -17.02 -19.12
CA PHE A 142 29.20 -18.04 -19.19
C PHE A 142 27.76 -17.51 -19.16
N LEU A 143 27.52 -16.28 -18.68
CA LEU A 143 26.22 -15.63 -18.74
C LEU A 143 26.01 -14.88 -20.06
N GLN A 144 27.06 -14.46 -20.72
CA GLN A 144 26.99 -13.61 -21.92
C GLN A 144 26.26 -14.31 -23.07
N ASP A 145 26.51 -15.59 -23.28
CA ASP A 145 25.90 -16.37 -24.36
C ASP A 145 24.37 -16.61 -24.14
N SER A 146 23.91 -16.44 -22.90
CA SER A 146 22.48 -16.56 -22.55
C SER A 146 21.71 -15.23 -22.64
N PHE A 147 22.39 -14.09 -22.79
CA PHE A 147 21.76 -12.79 -22.84
C PHE A 147 21.12 -12.51 -24.18
N LYS A 148 19.89 -12.02 -24.14
CA LYS A 148 19.10 -11.62 -25.31
C LYS A 148 18.28 -10.39 -24.98
N LYS A 149 17.78 -9.69 -26.02
CA LYS A 149 16.81 -8.62 -25.87
C LYS A 149 15.40 -9.18 -25.74
N TYR A 150 14.60 -8.55 -24.90
CA TYR A 150 13.22 -8.93 -24.63
C TYR A 150 12.24 -7.96 -25.31
N LYS A 151 11.04 -8.45 -25.61
CA LYS A 151 9.95 -7.65 -26.17
C LYS A 151 8.72 -7.75 -25.26
N THR A 152 7.89 -6.72 -25.29
CA THR A 152 6.58 -6.70 -24.63
C THR A 152 5.57 -5.98 -25.51
N ASN A 153 4.31 -6.44 -25.47
CA ASN A 153 3.18 -5.75 -26.08
C ASN A 153 2.55 -4.71 -25.16
N GLY A 154 3.08 -4.53 -23.94
CA GLY A 154 2.60 -3.56 -22.97
C GLY A 154 2.79 -2.13 -23.47
N GLU A 155 1.69 -1.47 -23.81
CA GLU A 155 1.70 -0.09 -24.35
C GLU A 155 2.28 0.89 -23.33
N TYR A 156 1.88 0.75 -22.07
CA TYR A 156 2.37 1.63 -21.00
C TYR A 156 3.88 1.49 -20.81
N LEU A 157 4.40 0.26 -20.74
CA LEU A 157 5.82 0.01 -20.54
C LEU A 157 6.66 0.57 -21.69
N ASN A 158 6.22 0.35 -22.94
CA ASN A 158 6.89 0.86 -24.14
C ASN A 158 6.85 2.41 -24.21
N THR A 159 5.78 3.02 -23.71
CA THR A 159 5.62 4.48 -23.72
C THR A 159 6.46 5.14 -22.63
N TRP A 160 6.49 4.56 -21.44
CA TRP A 160 7.00 5.22 -20.23
C TRP A 160 8.42 4.82 -19.81
N LEU A 161 9.04 3.86 -20.46
CA LEU A 161 10.42 3.47 -20.19
C LEU A 161 11.33 3.82 -21.38
N SER A 162 12.61 4.10 -21.09
CA SER A 162 13.65 4.12 -22.12
C SER A 162 13.95 2.69 -22.56
N ASP A 163 14.52 2.50 -23.74
CA ASP A 163 14.84 1.15 -24.27
C ASP A 163 15.70 0.36 -23.29
N ARG A 164 16.73 0.97 -22.72
CA ARG A 164 17.61 0.32 -21.75
C ARG A 164 16.85 -0.05 -20.46
N ALA A 165 16.10 0.90 -19.88
CA ALA A 165 15.32 0.63 -18.66
C ALA A 165 14.29 -0.48 -18.90
N LEU A 166 13.65 -0.51 -20.08
CA LEU A 166 12.71 -1.55 -20.47
C LEU A 166 13.41 -2.92 -20.51
N GLN A 167 14.57 -3.03 -21.14
CA GLN A 167 15.34 -4.28 -21.20
C GLN A 167 15.72 -4.79 -19.80
N GLU A 168 16.21 -3.92 -18.93
CA GLU A 168 16.58 -4.27 -17.55
C GLU A 168 15.35 -4.77 -16.75
N VAL A 169 14.20 -4.13 -16.91
CA VAL A 169 12.93 -4.51 -16.27
C VAL A 169 12.44 -5.86 -16.78
N LEU A 170 12.45 -6.08 -18.10
CA LEU A 170 11.98 -7.33 -18.70
C LEU A 170 12.92 -8.51 -18.36
N PHE A 171 14.22 -8.28 -18.35
CA PHE A 171 15.19 -9.30 -17.90
C PHE A 171 14.90 -9.71 -16.46
N TYR A 172 14.80 -8.74 -15.53
CA TYR A 172 14.51 -9.04 -14.13
C TYR A 172 13.21 -9.83 -13.98
N ARG A 173 12.15 -9.42 -14.70
CA ARG A 173 10.85 -10.11 -14.71
C ARG A 173 10.99 -11.59 -15.08
N GLU A 174 11.74 -11.89 -16.14
CA GLU A 174 11.95 -13.27 -16.59
C GLU A 174 12.74 -14.13 -15.60
N GLN A 175 13.59 -13.50 -14.79
CA GLN A 175 14.36 -14.22 -13.76
C GLN A 175 13.51 -14.58 -12.53
N ILE A 176 12.43 -13.87 -12.22
CA ILE A 176 11.60 -14.06 -11.01
C ILE A 176 11.18 -15.51 -10.82
N LYS A 177 10.82 -16.22 -11.87
CA LYS A 177 10.34 -17.61 -11.84
C LYS A 177 11.34 -18.60 -11.22
N ASN A 178 12.60 -18.24 -11.15
CA ASN A 178 13.67 -19.09 -10.66
C ASN A 178 13.86 -19.06 -9.13
N TYR A 179 13.02 -18.31 -8.42
CA TYR A 179 13.16 -18.04 -6.99
C TYR A 179 11.90 -18.43 -6.22
N LYS A 180 12.07 -18.70 -4.92
CA LYS A 180 10.96 -19.03 -4.01
C LYS A 180 10.11 -17.80 -3.68
N TYR A 181 10.75 -16.67 -3.39
CA TYR A 181 10.07 -15.45 -2.94
C TYR A 181 9.70 -14.52 -4.11
N GLN A 182 9.03 -15.08 -5.12
CA GLN A 182 8.65 -14.37 -6.34
C GLN A 182 7.86 -13.10 -6.07
N ASP A 183 6.95 -13.11 -5.10
CA ASP A 183 6.09 -11.96 -4.78
C ASP A 183 6.90 -10.77 -4.28
N VAL A 184 7.94 -10.99 -3.46
CA VAL A 184 8.85 -9.93 -3.01
C VAL A 184 9.62 -9.34 -4.19
N LEU A 185 10.10 -10.20 -5.10
CA LEU A 185 10.83 -9.77 -6.30
C LEU A 185 9.92 -8.97 -7.24
N LYS A 186 8.64 -9.34 -7.38
CA LYS A 186 7.64 -8.54 -8.11
C LYS A 186 7.46 -7.15 -7.48
N ILE A 187 7.41 -7.03 -6.15
CA ILE A 187 7.28 -5.73 -5.46
C ILE A 187 8.53 -4.87 -5.69
N ILE A 188 9.73 -5.43 -5.61
CA ILE A 188 10.97 -4.71 -5.92
C ILE A 188 10.93 -4.19 -7.36
N LEU A 189 10.60 -5.07 -8.31
CA LEU A 189 10.55 -4.72 -9.73
C LEU A 189 9.49 -3.65 -10.01
N SER A 190 8.27 -3.79 -9.51
CA SER A 190 7.19 -2.82 -9.73
C SER A 190 7.57 -1.43 -9.20
N ARG A 191 8.18 -1.38 -8.01
CA ARG A 191 8.66 -0.12 -7.42
C ARG A 191 9.80 0.49 -8.25
N ALA A 192 10.72 -0.33 -8.77
CA ALA A 192 11.80 0.11 -9.63
C ALA A 192 11.25 0.63 -10.98
N THR A 193 10.34 -0.10 -11.60
CA THR A 193 9.68 0.29 -12.85
C THR A 193 8.96 1.63 -12.70
N ARG A 194 8.19 1.81 -11.61
CA ARG A 194 7.53 3.09 -11.32
C ARG A 194 8.51 4.25 -11.28
N SER A 195 9.69 4.05 -10.70
CA SER A 195 10.72 5.08 -10.56
C SER A 195 11.57 5.27 -11.81
N ALA A 196 11.66 4.25 -12.68
CA ALA A 196 12.40 4.29 -13.93
C ALA A 196 11.63 4.91 -15.10
N ARG A 197 10.38 5.31 -14.90
CA ARG A 197 9.57 5.96 -15.93
C ARG A 197 10.19 7.28 -16.40
N LEU A 198 9.97 7.61 -17.63
CA LEU A 198 10.35 8.88 -18.29
C LEU A 198 9.51 10.04 -17.75
N VAL A 199 9.67 10.36 -16.47
CA VAL A 199 8.91 11.40 -15.78
C VAL A 199 9.85 12.41 -15.12
N SER A 200 9.36 13.62 -14.88
CA SER A 200 10.12 14.59 -14.10
C SER A 200 10.29 14.14 -12.66
N HIS A 201 11.37 14.54 -12.02
CA HIS A 201 11.60 14.24 -10.59
C HIS A 201 10.52 14.84 -9.66
N TYR A 202 9.75 15.78 -10.18
CA TYR A 202 8.65 16.44 -9.48
C TYR A 202 7.32 15.67 -9.59
N ASP A 203 7.08 14.93 -10.69
CA ASP A 203 5.77 14.36 -11.01
C ASP A 203 5.77 12.84 -11.09
N LEU A 204 6.26 12.18 -10.05
CA LEU A 204 6.23 10.71 -9.98
C LEU A 204 4.83 10.14 -9.74
N ALA A 205 3.91 10.92 -9.19
CA ALA A 205 2.60 10.43 -8.79
C ALA A 205 1.57 10.43 -9.94
N ARG A 206 1.53 11.50 -10.73
CA ARG A 206 0.52 11.71 -11.79
C ARG A 206 1.16 12.24 -13.06
N PRO A 207 2.04 11.48 -13.73
CA PRO A 207 2.70 11.93 -14.94
C PRO A 207 1.70 12.07 -16.09
N LYS A 208 1.80 13.18 -16.85
CA LYS A 208 0.89 13.46 -17.97
C LYS A 208 1.42 12.97 -19.30
N LYS A 209 2.74 13.09 -19.53
CA LYS A 209 3.42 12.68 -20.75
C LYS A 209 4.86 12.26 -20.46
N PRO A 210 5.43 11.32 -21.25
CA PRO A 210 6.83 10.92 -21.08
C PRO A 210 7.78 12.06 -21.47
N ILE A 211 8.88 12.21 -20.72
CA ILE A 211 9.94 13.17 -20.97
C ILE A 211 11.10 12.42 -21.61
N ARG A 212 11.41 12.74 -22.89
CA ARG A 212 12.47 12.07 -23.66
C ARG A 212 13.68 12.96 -23.92
N GLU A 213 13.60 14.24 -23.57
CA GLU A 213 14.64 15.23 -23.77
C GLU A 213 15.06 15.88 -22.45
N LYS A 214 16.21 16.57 -22.45
CA LYS A 214 16.65 17.36 -21.30
C LYS A 214 15.58 18.39 -20.92
N TYR A 215 15.35 18.53 -19.61
CA TYR A 215 14.31 19.42 -19.09
C TYR A 215 14.77 20.18 -17.85
N TYR A 216 14.23 21.38 -17.65
CA TYR A 216 14.44 22.10 -16.39
C TYR A 216 13.68 21.42 -15.26
N CYS A 217 14.40 20.98 -14.24
CA CYS A 217 13.83 20.30 -13.08
C CYS A 217 13.58 21.28 -11.93
N ILE A 218 12.32 21.57 -11.64
CA ILE A 218 11.90 22.45 -10.53
C ILE A 218 12.46 21.98 -9.19
N LYS A 219 12.45 20.67 -8.94
CA LYS A 219 12.95 20.07 -7.71
C LYS A 219 14.44 20.25 -7.51
N HIS A 220 15.24 20.11 -8.56
CA HIS A 220 16.70 20.22 -8.51
C HIS A 220 17.23 21.59 -8.91
N LYS A 221 16.36 22.49 -9.39
CA LYS A 221 16.68 23.85 -9.90
C LYS A 221 17.80 23.84 -10.96
N ARG A 222 17.81 22.83 -11.84
CA ARG A 222 18.79 22.67 -12.91
C ARG A 222 18.24 21.88 -14.09
N ILE A 223 18.96 21.87 -15.21
CA ILE A 223 18.68 20.96 -16.33
C ILE A 223 18.96 19.52 -15.88
N CYS A 224 17.99 18.65 -16.02
CA CYS A 224 18.09 17.21 -15.78
C CYS A 224 17.88 16.43 -17.07
N GLU A 225 18.49 15.26 -17.14
CA GLU A 225 18.30 14.31 -18.22
C GLU A 225 17.16 13.34 -17.92
N PRO A 226 16.47 12.81 -18.95
CA PRO A 226 15.52 11.72 -18.80
C PRO A 226 16.16 10.51 -18.13
N ILE A 227 15.34 9.73 -17.44
CA ILE A 227 15.77 8.48 -16.83
C ILE A 227 16.08 7.47 -17.93
N ASN A 228 17.30 6.95 -17.95
CA ASN A 228 17.77 6.01 -18.97
C ASN A 228 17.96 4.57 -18.49
N GLU A 229 17.89 4.31 -17.19
CA GLU A 229 18.14 2.98 -16.60
C GLU A 229 17.21 2.69 -15.44
N ALA A 230 16.84 1.42 -15.27
CA ALA A 230 16.11 0.92 -14.11
C ALA A 230 17.04 0.36 -13.03
N MET A 231 18.27 -0.05 -13.41
CA MET A 231 19.22 -0.77 -12.56
C MET A 231 19.49 -0.06 -11.22
N LYS A 232 19.68 1.27 -11.22
CA LYS A 232 19.88 2.04 -9.98
C LYS A 232 18.70 1.96 -9.01
N PHE A 233 17.49 1.87 -9.52
CA PHE A 233 16.28 1.72 -8.70
C PHE A 233 16.11 0.29 -8.22
N ILE A 234 16.38 -0.71 -9.08
CA ILE A 234 16.39 -2.12 -8.72
C ILE A 234 17.38 -2.32 -7.56
N ASN A 235 18.62 -1.84 -7.69
CA ASN A 235 19.61 -1.93 -6.62
C ASN A 235 19.14 -1.28 -5.32
N ARG A 236 18.68 -0.03 -5.37
CA ARG A 236 18.18 0.71 -4.18
C ARG A 236 17.06 -0.04 -3.49
N TYR A 237 16.07 -0.50 -4.23
CA TYR A 237 14.88 -1.10 -3.65
C TYR A 237 15.09 -2.55 -3.20
N SER A 238 16.03 -3.26 -3.78
CA SER A 238 16.47 -4.56 -3.27
C SER A 238 16.99 -4.45 -1.83
N TRP A 239 17.93 -3.54 -1.58
CA TRP A 239 18.47 -3.32 -0.23
C TRP A 239 17.45 -2.72 0.75
N ASP A 240 16.64 -1.77 0.28
CA ASP A 240 15.58 -1.17 1.12
C ASP A 240 14.54 -2.23 1.52
N THR A 241 14.17 -3.15 0.62
CA THR A 241 13.20 -4.21 0.89
C THR A 241 13.73 -5.21 1.92
N ILE A 242 14.97 -5.68 1.77
CA ILE A 242 15.62 -6.57 2.77
C ILE A 242 15.56 -5.93 4.16
N ARG A 243 16.02 -4.68 4.26
CA ARG A 243 16.05 -3.95 5.53
C ARG A 243 14.66 -3.83 6.15
N ARG A 244 13.65 -3.44 5.35
CA ARG A 244 12.27 -3.22 5.83
C ARG A 244 11.57 -4.47 6.29
N ILE A 245 11.84 -5.59 5.63
CA ILE A 245 11.30 -6.89 6.05
C ILE A 245 11.95 -7.31 7.36
N LYS A 246 13.27 -7.16 7.52
CA LYS A 246 13.98 -7.43 8.78
C LYS A 246 13.44 -6.57 9.94
N GLU A 247 13.28 -5.25 9.71
CA GLU A 247 12.73 -4.34 10.71
C GLU A 247 11.33 -4.78 11.19
N PHE A 248 10.50 -5.33 10.30
CA PHE A 248 9.18 -5.83 10.68
C PHE A 248 9.25 -7.20 11.36
N ASP A 249 10.14 -8.07 10.93
CA ASP A 249 10.31 -9.41 11.49
C ASP A 249 10.70 -9.37 12.98
N GLU A 250 11.44 -8.33 13.41
CA GLU A 250 11.81 -8.11 14.80
C GLU A 250 10.65 -7.72 15.73
N ILE A 251 9.57 -7.13 15.18
CA ILE A 251 8.47 -6.57 15.99
C ILE A 251 7.13 -7.27 15.76
N ARG A 252 7.03 -8.11 14.73
CA ARG A 252 5.80 -8.85 14.44
C ARG A 252 5.49 -9.88 15.51
N THR A 253 4.22 -10.11 15.73
CA THR A 253 3.72 -11.16 16.61
C THR A 253 3.25 -12.38 15.82
N ASP A 254 2.78 -13.42 16.51
CA ASP A 254 2.14 -14.59 15.91
C ASP A 254 0.65 -14.39 15.62
N ALA A 255 0.13 -13.18 15.82
CA ALA A 255 -1.25 -12.87 15.48
C ALA A 255 -1.50 -13.07 13.97
N ILE A 256 -2.65 -13.63 13.64
CA ILE A 256 -3.04 -14.00 12.28
C ILE A 256 -3.31 -12.73 11.47
N MET A 257 -2.78 -12.71 10.25
CA MET A 257 -3.08 -11.69 9.22
C MET A 257 -3.53 -12.43 7.97
N GLU A 258 -4.76 -12.23 7.55
CA GLU A 258 -5.32 -12.89 6.37
C GLU A 258 -5.80 -11.89 5.33
N ILE A 259 -5.58 -12.22 4.06
CA ILE A 259 -5.93 -11.37 2.92
C ILE A 259 -6.85 -12.15 2.01
N ILE A 260 -8.00 -11.56 1.71
CA ILE A 260 -8.97 -12.11 0.79
C ILE A 260 -9.00 -11.21 -0.45
N GLN A 261 -8.67 -11.76 -1.60
CA GLN A 261 -8.92 -11.08 -2.87
C GLN A 261 -10.40 -11.27 -3.23
N GLY A 262 -11.13 -10.16 -3.31
CA GLY A 262 -12.55 -10.20 -3.61
C GLY A 262 -13.28 -8.88 -3.46
N ASP A 263 -14.56 -8.90 -3.76
CA ASP A 263 -15.45 -7.77 -3.60
C ASP A 263 -16.06 -7.79 -2.19
N SER A 264 -15.83 -6.75 -1.41
CA SER A 264 -16.33 -6.66 -0.04
C SER A 264 -17.85 -6.65 0.09
N ARG A 265 -18.56 -6.37 -1.01
CA ARG A 265 -20.03 -6.47 -1.06
C ARG A 265 -20.52 -7.93 -1.00
N GLU A 266 -19.67 -8.91 -1.35
CA GLU A 266 -20.06 -10.31 -1.58
C GLU A 266 -19.25 -11.34 -0.79
N VAL A 267 -18.09 -10.95 -0.21
CA VAL A 267 -17.19 -11.90 0.50
C VAL A 267 -17.90 -12.62 1.63
N ASP A 268 -17.70 -13.93 1.68
CA ASP A 268 -18.17 -14.82 2.74
C ASP A 268 -16.98 -15.38 3.53
N PHE A 269 -16.89 -15.00 4.81
CA PHE A 269 -15.83 -15.43 5.72
C PHE A 269 -15.97 -16.87 6.23
N SER A 270 -17.08 -17.55 6.00
CA SER A 270 -17.25 -18.95 6.40
C SER A 270 -16.19 -19.88 5.77
N LYS A 271 -15.57 -19.41 4.69
CA LYS A 271 -14.52 -20.11 3.94
C LYS A 271 -13.09 -19.74 4.35
N VAL A 272 -12.92 -18.81 5.29
CA VAL A 272 -11.59 -18.36 5.77
C VAL A 272 -11.06 -19.39 6.76
N LYS A 273 -9.94 -20.03 6.42
CA LYS A 273 -9.41 -21.23 7.06
C LYS A 273 -9.18 -21.11 8.58
N ASP A 274 -8.67 -19.96 9.01
CA ASP A 274 -8.28 -19.72 10.41
C ASP A 274 -9.31 -18.88 11.19
N TYR A 275 -10.38 -18.46 10.55
CA TYR A 275 -11.46 -17.70 11.15
C TYR A 275 -12.45 -18.62 11.88
N LYS A 276 -12.02 -19.15 13.04
CA LYS A 276 -12.80 -20.10 13.84
C LYS A 276 -13.80 -19.45 14.80
N SER A 277 -13.64 -18.15 15.10
CA SER A 277 -14.43 -17.48 16.15
C SER A 277 -15.79 -16.99 15.69
N GLY A 278 -16.06 -17.02 14.42
CA GLY A 278 -17.35 -16.62 13.84
C GLY A 278 -17.64 -15.13 13.81
N LYS A 279 -16.94 -14.23 14.54
CA LYS A 279 -17.26 -12.78 14.51
C LYS A 279 -16.10 -11.90 14.90
N PHE A 280 -15.97 -10.75 14.18
CA PHE A 280 -14.98 -9.71 14.42
C PHE A 280 -15.40 -8.79 15.58
N ASP A 281 -14.40 -8.34 16.35
CA ASP A 281 -14.55 -7.36 17.43
C ASP A 281 -14.79 -5.94 16.89
N GLY A 282 -14.27 -5.67 15.71
CA GLY A 282 -14.52 -4.40 15.03
C GLY A 282 -13.90 -4.27 13.65
N ILE A 283 -14.12 -3.07 13.09
CA ILE A 283 -13.59 -2.64 11.79
C ILE A 283 -12.69 -1.42 12.01
N PHE A 284 -11.55 -1.39 11.32
CA PHE A 284 -10.78 -0.18 11.11
C PHE A 284 -10.43 -0.08 9.63
N THR A 285 -10.96 0.94 8.93
CA THR A 285 -10.88 1.00 7.48
C THR A 285 -10.89 2.42 6.92
N SER A 286 -10.44 2.57 5.67
CA SER A 286 -10.59 3.80 4.88
C SER A 286 -11.11 3.44 3.49
N PRO A 287 -12.42 3.57 3.26
CA PRO A 287 -13.00 3.40 1.94
C PRO A 287 -12.40 4.34 0.90
N PRO A 288 -12.42 4.00 -0.39
CA PRO A 288 -12.02 4.93 -1.44
C PRO A 288 -12.87 6.21 -1.39
N TYR A 289 -12.26 7.36 -1.70
CA TYR A 289 -12.96 8.64 -1.69
C TYR A 289 -13.62 8.89 -3.04
N VAL A 290 -14.86 9.39 -3.03
CA VAL A 290 -15.65 9.63 -4.24
C VAL A 290 -14.88 10.45 -5.27
N GLY A 291 -14.69 9.89 -6.47
CA GLY A 291 -14.12 10.58 -7.61
C GLY A 291 -12.68 11.08 -7.43
N LEU A 292 -11.88 10.45 -6.54
CA LEU A 292 -10.54 10.95 -6.24
C LEU A 292 -9.42 10.11 -6.86
N ILE A 293 -9.53 8.79 -6.88
CA ILE A 293 -8.45 7.88 -7.26
C ILE A 293 -8.98 6.74 -8.12
N ASP A 294 -8.27 6.44 -9.20
CA ASP A 294 -8.35 5.19 -9.94
C ASP A 294 -7.14 4.34 -9.56
N TYR A 295 -7.34 3.32 -8.73
CA TYR A 295 -6.24 2.52 -8.18
C TYR A 295 -5.57 1.64 -9.25
N HIS A 296 -6.33 1.10 -10.20
CA HIS A 296 -5.81 0.32 -11.31
C HIS A 296 -4.93 1.19 -12.22
N ASP A 297 -5.40 2.39 -12.58
CA ASP A 297 -4.63 3.29 -13.44
C ASP A 297 -3.31 3.74 -12.80
N GLN A 298 -3.31 3.99 -11.50
CA GLN A 298 -2.08 4.35 -10.78
C GLN A 298 -0.99 3.28 -10.85
N HIS A 299 -1.38 2.02 -10.96
CA HIS A 299 -0.49 0.87 -10.98
C HIS A 299 -0.43 0.16 -12.33
N ARG A 300 -0.89 0.79 -13.42
CA ARG A 300 -0.96 0.22 -14.77
C ARG A 300 0.35 -0.45 -15.21
N TYR A 301 1.50 0.12 -14.84
CA TYR A 301 2.81 -0.51 -15.06
C TYR A 301 2.95 -1.90 -14.42
N ALA A 302 2.37 -2.14 -13.25
CA ALA A 302 2.42 -3.44 -12.57
C ALA A 302 1.46 -4.44 -13.23
N TYR A 303 0.29 -3.98 -13.64
CA TYR A 303 -0.67 -4.82 -14.38
C TYR A 303 -0.06 -5.32 -15.70
N GLU A 304 0.58 -4.46 -16.47
CA GLU A 304 1.26 -4.88 -17.70
C GLU A 304 2.51 -5.73 -17.46
N LEU A 305 3.23 -5.51 -16.36
CA LEU A 305 4.40 -6.33 -16.01
C LEU A 305 4.04 -7.77 -15.68
N PHE A 306 2.95 -7.97 -14.94
CA PHE A 306 2.66 -9.26 -14.34
C PHE A 306 1.42 -9.95 -14.92
N GLY A 307 0.69 -9.28 -15.84
CA GLY A 307 -0.50 -9.83 -16.47
C GLY A 307 -1.68 -9.95 -15.51
N PHE A 308 -1.82 -9.01 -14.57
CA PHE A 308 -2.95 -9.01 -13.65
C PHE A 308 -4.25 -8.59 -14.32
N ASP A 309 -5.37 -9.12 -13.84
CA ASP A 309 -6.69 -8.77 -14.34
C ASP A 309 -7.09 -7.35 -13.97
N ASP A 310 -7.60 -6.61 -14.94
CA ASP A 310 -8.10 -5.25 -14.75
C ASP A 310 -9.55 -5.26 -14.25
N ASN A 311 -9.71 -5.14 -12.95
CA ASN A 311 -11.02 -5.09 -12.28
C ASN A 311 -11.51 -3.67 -11.98
N ARG A 312 -11.02 -2.64 -12.72
CA ARG A 312 -11.38 -1.23 -12.47
C ARG A 312 -12.88 -0.94 -12.47
N PHE A 313 -13.64 -1.69 -13.27
CA PHE A 313 -15.10 -1.52 -13.34
C PHE A 313 -15.83 -1.88 -12.02
N LYS A 314 -15.19 -2.66 -11.15
CA LYS A 314 -15.69 -3.01 -9.82
C LYS A 314 -15.25 -2.03 -8.73
N GLU A 315 -14.35 -1.09 -9.03
CA GLU A 315 -13.90 -0.10 -8.05
C GLU A 315 -15.05 0.80 -7.59
N ILE A 316 -15.20 0.92 -6.28
CA ILE A 316 -16.16 1.82 -5.65
C ILE A 316 -15.59 3.25 -5.70
N GLY A 317 -16.37 4.20 -6.21
CA GLY A 317 -16.03 5.63 -6.17
C GLY A 317 -14.79 6.03 -6.98
N SER A 318 -14.47 5.30 -8.07
CA SER A 318 -13.31 5.62 -8.92
C SER A 318 -13.36 7.05 -9.48
N ALA A 319 -12.18 7.64 -9.76
CA ALA A 319 -12.08 8.99 -10.32
C ALA A 319 -12.75 9.11 -11.70
N SER A 320 -12.75 8.03 -12.49
CA SER A 320 -13.41 7.94 -13.79
C SER A 320 -14.93 8.10 -13.72
N LYS A 321 -15.57 7.73 -12.60
CA LYS A 321 -17.02 7.92 -12.36
C LYS A 321 -17.38 9.38 -11.99
N GLY A 322 -16.38 10.19 -11.66
CA GLY A 322 -16.58 11.61 -11.31
C GLY A 322 -17.25 11.82 -9.95
N ARG A 323 -17.89 13.00 -9.79
CA ARG A 323 -18.51 13.46 -8.54
C ARG A 323 -19.92 14.03 -8.75
N SER A 324 -20.63 13.59 -9.79
CA SER A 324 -22.02 13.97 -10.01
C SER A 324 -22.91 13.48 -8.85
N ARG A 325 -24.14 13.95 -8.80
CA ARG A 325 -25.11 13.49 -7.80
C ARG A 325 -25.34 11.99 -7.91
N GLU A 326 -25.47 11.48 -9.13
CA GLU A 326 -25.68 10.07 -9.43
C GLU A 326 -24.47 9.22 -8.98
N ALA A 327 -23.25 9.70 -9.24
CA ALA A 327 -22.03 9.01 -8.80
C ALA A 327 -21.91 8.93 -7.27
N LYS A 328 -22.36 9.96 -6.54
CA LYS A 328 -22.42 9.95 -5.07
C LYS A 328 -23.48 8.99 -4.53
N GLU A 329 -24.65 8.92 -5.16
CA GLU A 329 -25.68 7.97 -4.77
C GLU A 329 -25.27 6.52 -5.05
N GLU A 330 -24.63 6.24 -6.18
CA GLU A 330 -24.04 4.93 -6.48
C GLU A 330 -22.98 4.56 -5.43
N TYR A 331 -22.04 5.46 -5.16
CA TYR A 331 -21.03 5.28 -4.13
C TYR A 331 -21.65 4.96 -2.77
N LYS A 332 -22.61 5.74 -2.32
CA LYS A 332 -23.30 5.53 -1.04
C LYS A 332 -23.96 4.16 -0.97
N LYS A 333 -24.65 3.76 -2.05
CA LYS A 333 -25.26 2.43 -2.17
C LYS A 333 -24.22 1.31 -2.05
N ASP A 334 -23.10 1.45 -2.72
CA ASP A 334 -22.02 0.46 -2.68
C ASP A 334 -21.38 0.35 -1.28
N ILE A 335 -21.12 1.48 -0.62
CA ILE A 335 -20.61 1.50 0.76
C ILE A 335 -21.59 0.87 1.74
N ILE A 336 -22.89 1.16 1.62
CA ILE A 336 -23.94 0.53 2.42
C ILE A 336 -23.91 -1.00 2.20
N ALA A 337 -23.84 -1.47 0.96
CA ALA A 337 -23.78 -2.88 0.65
C ALA A 337 -22.57 -3.59 1.30
N VAL A 338 -21.40 -2.95 1.29
CA VAL A 338 -20.20 -3.46 1.98
C VAL A 338 -20.47 -3.60 3.48
N PHE A 339 -20.91 -2.55 4.16
CA PHE A 339 -21.12 -2.60 5.61
C PHE A 339 -22.26 -3.53 6.00
N GLN A 340 -23.31 -3.65 5.20
CA GLN A 340 -24.39 -4.62 5.43
C GLN A 340 -23.89 -6.06 5.31
N ASN A 341 -23.03 -6.36 4.32
CA ASN A 341 -22.39 -7.68 4.24
C ASN A 341 -21.51 -7.94 5.47
N MET A 342 -20.67 -6.95 5.87
CA MET A 342 -19.80 -7.08 7.03
C MET A 342 -20.57 -7.28 8.34
N ASN A 343 -21.76 -6.70 8.48
CA ASN A 343 -22.59 -6.86 9.67
C ASN A 343 -22.88 -8.32 10.07
N ARG A 344 -22.95 -9.21 9.09
CA ARG A 344 -23.17 -10.65 9.32
C ARG A 344 -22.08 -11.28 10.17
N PHE A 345 -20.89 -10.70 10.12
CA PHE A 345 -19.65 -11.23 10.70
C PHE A 345 -19.14 -10.42 11.91
N LEU A 346 -19.85 -9.36 12.29
CA LEU A 346 -19.51 -8.54 13.45
C LEU A 346 -20.21 -9.02 14.71
N LYS A 347 -19.50 -8.97 15.84
CA LYS A 347 -20.10 -9.18 17.17
C LYS A 347 -21.14 -8.10 17.48
N PRO A 348 -22.11 -8.36 18.37
CA PRO A 348 -22.91 -7.30 18.96
C PRO A 348 -22.00 -6.25 19.62
N LYS A 349 -22.34 -4.98 19.48
CA LYS A 349 -21.55 -3.83 19.97
C LYS A 349 -20.13 -3.73 19.39
N ALA A 350 -19.86 -4.36 18.24
CA ALA A 350 -18.61 -4.19 17.52
C ALA A 350 -18.34 -2.71 17.24
N LYS A 351 -17.06 -2.32 17.37
CA LYS A 351 -16.60 -0.95 17.16
C LYS A 351 -16.14 -0.77 15.72
N ILE A 352 -16.62 0.25 15.04
CA ILE A 352 -16.35 0.46 13.61
C ILE A 352 -15.76 1.86 13.43
N PHE A 353 -14.53 1.90 12.92
CA PHE A 353 -13.82 3.15 12.61
C PHE A 353 -13.66 3.29 11.10
N VAL A 354 -14.17 4.41 10.58
CA VAL A 354 -14.14 4.73 9.15
C VAL A 354 -13.45 6.06 8.93
N VAL A 355 -12.28 6.02 8.30
CA VAL A 355 -11.45 7.20 8.01
C VAL A 355 -11.77 7.71 6.61
N VAL A 356 -12.35 8.89 6.48
CA VAL A 356 -12.83 9.42 5.21
C VAL A 356 -12.69 10.94 5.09
N ASN A 357 -12.58 11.41 3.85
CA ASN A 357 -12.82 12.82 3.52
C ASN A 357 -14.27 13.00 3.09
N ASP A 358 -15.17 13.08 4.08
CA ASP A 358 -16.64 13.15 3.86
C ASP A 358 -17.11 14.61 3.69
N ARG A 359 -16.77 15.23 2.55
CA ARG A 359 -17.18 16.60 2.23
C ARG A 359 -18.68 16.73 1.97
N ASP A 360 -19.29 15.64 1.55
CA ASP A 360 -20.68 15.60 1.11
C ASP A 360 -21.61 15.07 2.21
N ASN A 361 -21.07 14.79 3.42
CA ASN A 361 -21.79 14.29 4.60
C ASN A 361 -22.63 13.02 4.32
N LEU A 362 -22.03 12.05 3.61
CA LEU A 362 -22.69 10.82 3.20
C LEU A 362 -22.75 9.75 4.31
N TYR A 363 -21.79 9.76 5.23
CA TYR A 363 -21.62 8.69 6.21
C TYR A 363 -22.68 8.65 7.34
N PRO A 364 -23.35 9.73 7.73
CA PRO A 364 -24.52 9.63 8.61
C PRO A 364 -25.65 8.78 8.01
N GLU A 365 -25.93 8.91 6.70
CA GLU A 365 -26.92 8.08 6.02
C GLU A 365 -26.46 6.62 5.89
N VAL A 366 -25.17 6.40 5.62
CA VAL A 366 -24.57 5.05 5.60
C VAL A 366 -24.72 4.37 6.98
N ALA A 367 -24.43 5.08 8.07
CA ALA A 367 -24.59 4.56 9.42
C ALA A 367 -26.03 4.16 9.72
N ALA A 368 -26.99 5.04 9.40
CA ALA A 368 -28.41 4.77 9.61
C ALA A 368 -28.87 3.54 8.82
N ALA A 369 -28.51 3.44 7.52
CA ALA A 369 -28.87 2.33 6.65
C ALA A 369 -28.28 0.97 7.09
N CYS A 370 -27.15 1.00 7.81
CA CYS A 370 -26.48 -0.20 8.33
C CYS A 370 -26.87 -0.54 9.78
N GLY A 371 -27.72 0.24 10.43
CA GLY A 371 -28.09 0.05 11.83
C GLY A 371 -26.97 0.38 12.81
N TYR A 372 -26.11 1.34 12.46
CA TYR A 372 -25.03 1.81 13.32
C TYR A 372 -25.41 3.07 14.07
N LYS A 373 -25.01 3.15 15.34
CA LYS A 373 -25.05 4.38 16.12
C LYS A 373 -23.74 5.14 15.92
N ILE A 374 -23.81 6.42 15.57
CA ILE A 374 -22.64 7.30 15.59
C ILE A 374 -22.34 7.64 17.04
N GLU A 375 -21.25 7.12 17.58
CA GLU A 375 -20.84 7.41 18.95
C GLU A 375 -20.01 8.70 19.01
N LYS A 376 -19.12 8.88 18.02
CA LYS A 376 -18.25 10.05 17.95
C LYS A 376 -17.72 10.28 16.53
N ILE A 377 -17.39 11.51 16.22
CA ILE A 377 -16.67 11.89 15.01
C ILE A 377 -15.40 12.62 15.44
N TYR A 378 -14.25 12.08 15.06
CA TYR A 378 -12.96 12.75 15.22
C TYR A 378 -12.59 13.46 13.93
N HIS A 379 -11.91 14.58 14.03
CA HIS A 379 -11.42 15.32 12.88
C HIS A 379 -9.90 15.41 12.94
N ARG A 380 -9.24 15.15 11.81
CA ARG A 380 -7.78 15.32 11.71
C ARG A 380 -7.42 16.20 10.53
N PRO A 381 -6.54 17.18 10.68
CA PRO A 381 -5.97 17.88 9.56
C PRO A 381 -5.01 16.96 8.81
N VAL A 382 -5.11 16.92 7.48
CA VAL A 382 -4.17 16.19 6.63
C VAL A 382 -3.07 17.14 6.18
N LEU A 383 -1.83 16.75 6.43
CA LEU A 383 -0.67 17.56 6.04
C LEU A 383 -0.52 17.61 4.52
N MET A 384 -0.27 18.80 4.01
CA MET A 384 0.12 18.97 2.61
C MET A 384 1.45 18.25 2.38
N ARG A 385 1.45 17.27 1.47
CA ARG A 385 2.61 16.39 1.22
C ARG A 385 3.35 16.71 -0.07
N THR A 386 2.70 17.44 -0.96
CA THR A 386 3.26 17.81 -2.26
C THR A 386 3.04 19.28 -2.52
N GLU A 387 3.92 19.89 -3.30
CA GLU A 387 3.78 21.27 -3.75
C GLU A 387 2.53 21.49 -4.62
N ARG A 388 1.82 20.41 -4.98
CA ARG A 388 0.57 20.42 -5.75
C ARG A 388 -0.70 20.34 -4.88
N ASP A 389 -0.56 20.15 -3.60
CA ASP A 389 -1.69 20.15 -2.67
C ASP A 389 -2.12 21.60 -2.43
N ASN A 390 -3.04 22.11 -3.24
CA ASN A 390 -3.46 23.52 -3.24
C ASN A 390 -4.39 23.90 -2.10
N ALA A 391 -4.88 22.94 -1.32
CA ALA A 391 -5.79 23.22 -0.20
C ALA A 391 -5.53 22.27 0.97
N ARG A 392 -5.60 22.82 2.18
CA ARG A 392 -5.68 22.02 3.39
C ARG A 392 -7.02 21.30 3.40
N PHE A 393 -7.01 20.02 3.73
CA PHE A 393 -8.24 19.27 3.96
C PHE A 393 -8.15 18.51 5.29
N SER A 394 -9.31 18.16 5.84
CA SER A 394 -9.41 17.31 7.03
C SER A 394 -10.07 15.99 6.65
N GLU A 395 -9.69 14.94 7.35
CA GLU A 395 -10.40 13.67 7.35
C GLU A 395 -11.27 13.58 8.59
N SER A 396 -12.47 13.03 8.43
CA SER A 396 -13.33 12.62 9.52
C SER A 396 -13.06 11.15 9.83
N ILE A 397 -13.02 10.81 11.12
CA ILE A 397 -12.92 9.43 11.58
C ILE A 397 -14.23 9.19 12.34
N TYR A 398 -15.12 8.50 11.67
CA TYR A 398 -16.39 8.10 12.27
C TYR A 398 -16.16 6.91 13.19
N TYR A 399 -16.60 7.02 14.42
CA TYR A 399 -16.71 5.93 15.36
C TYR A 399 -18.17 5.50 15.45
N PHE A 400 -18.46 4.34 14.89
CA PHE A 400 -19.77 3.70 14.95
C PHE A 400 -19.76 2.52 15.91
N ILE A 401 -20.91 2.27 16.51
CA ILE A 401 -21.19 1.05 17.27
C ILE A 401 -22.33 0.30 16.59
N LYS A 402 -22.12 -1.00 16.34
CA LYS A 402 -23.21 -1.88 15.87
C LYS A 402 -24.26 -2.03 16.96
N HIS A 403 -25.51 -1.71 16.64
CA HIS A 403 -26.59 -1.69 17.64
C HIS A 403 -27.00 -3.11 18.11
N PHE A 404 -27.07 -4.11 17.21
CA PHE A 404 -27.52 -5.47 17.49
C PHE A 404 -26.63 -6.53 16.79
#